data_22d5dfab7edbabad0f6f661c98c4873f
#
_entry.id   22d5dfab7edbabad0f6f661c98c4873f
#
_cell.length_a   1.000
_cell.length_b   1.000
_cell.length_c   1.000
_cell.angle_alpha   90.00
_cell.angle_beta   90.00
_cell.angle_gamma   90.00
#
_symmetry.space_group_name_H-M   'P 1'
#
loop_
_entity.id
_entity.type
_entity.pdbx_description
1 polymer ?
#
loop_
_entity_poly.entity_id
_entity_poly.type
_entity_poly.pdbx_seq_one_letter_code
_entity_poly.pdbx_strand_id
1 'polypeptide(L)'
;VQLYLIRHAIALDAAPGQPDEARPLSQDGIQKFIGVVRGLKRLGVRLDRLYHSPRLRAVQTAELLVPLLEGETEVTPYLAAEPGPELLKTLQGNSVALVGHEPWISDLCAWLLHGRRGGAAFPFKKGGVAHLEGTPKPGQMKLLGFWSPRILRRLGD
;
A
#
# COMPACT_ATOMS: atom_id res chain seq x y z
N VAL A 1 -12.78 4.03 -10.01
CA VAL A 1 -11.80 3.08 -9.43
C VAL A 1 -11.63 3.38 -7.96
N GLN A 2 -11.64 2.33 -7.15
CA GLN A 2 -11.25 2.38 -5.74
C GLN A 2 -9.77 2.01 -5.65
N LEU A 3 -8.98 2.85 -5.04
CA LEU A 3 -7.54 2.64 -4.93
C LEU A 3 -7.13 2.67 -3.46
N TYR A 4 -6.39 1.65 -3.02
CA TYR A 4 -5.88 1.54 -1.66
C TYR A 4 -4.37 1.62 -1.71
N LEU A 5 -3.81 2.72 -1.22
CA LEU A 5 -2.37 2.91 -1.12
C LEU A 5 -1.92 2.41 0.24
N ILE A 6 -0.97 1.48 0.27
CA ILE A 6 -0.56 0.80 1.50
C ILE A 6 0.96 0.89 1.63
N ARG A 7 1.43 1.44 2.74
CA ARG A 7 2.83 1.32 3.10
C ARG A 7 3.08 -0.07 3.68
N HIS A 8 4.16 -0.74 3.26
CA HIS A 8 4.50 -2.06 3.80
C HIS A 8 4.52 -2.09 5.33
N ALA A 9 4.29 -3.26 5.91
CA ALA A 9 4.29 -3.49 7.35
C ALA A 9 5.71 -3.37 7.95
N ILE A 10 5.82 -3.47 9.28
CA ILE A 10 7.09 -3.32 10.00
C ILE A 10 8.06 -4.43 9.61
N ALA A 11 9.24 -4.05 9.16
CA ALA A 11 10.31 -4.94 8.72
C ALA A 11 11.47 -4.96 9.72
N LEU A 12 12.24 -6.05 9.70
CA LEU A 12 13.51 -6.13 10.41
C LEU A 12 14.55 -5.22 9.73
N ASP A 13 15.54 -4.76 10.47
CA ASP A 13 16.69 -4.09 9.90
C ASP A 13 17.54 -5.08 9.09
N ALA A 14 18.32 -4.57 8.15
CA ALA A 14 19.22 -5.42 7.37
C ALA A 14 20.28 -6.03 8.28
N ALA A 15 20.52 -7.34 8.15
CA ALA A 15 21.64 -8.02 8.78
C ALA A 15 22.94 -7.55 8.09
N PRO A 16 24.13 -7.66 8.76
CA PRO A 16 25.39 -7.32 8.13
C PRO A 16 25.58 -8.06 6.79
N GLY A 17 25.83 -7.31 5.71
CA GLY A 17 25.97 -7.85 4.36
C GLY A 17 24.67 -8.17 3.64
N GLN A 18 23.53 -8.03 4.28
CA GLN A 18 22.22 -8.21 3.67
C GLN A 18 21.80 -6.96 2.90
N PRO A 19 21.37 -7.06 1.63
CA PRO A 19 20.85 -5.91 0.91
C PRO A 19 19.51 -5.45 1.50
N ASP A 20 19.21 -4.15 1.36
CA ASP A 20 17.96 -3.57 1.87
C ASP A 20 16.72 -4.28 1.30
N GLU A 21 16.77 -4.67 0.03
CA GLU A 21 15.66 -5.33 -0.66
C GLU A 21 15.27 -6.68 -0.05
N ALA A 22 16.20 -7.33 0.68
CA ALA A 22 15.99 -8.65 1.29
C ALA A 22 15.50 -8.58 2.74
N ARG A 23 15.24 -7.38 3.27
CA ARG A 23 14.73 -7.21 4.65
C ARG A 23 13.31 -7.80 4.75
N PRO A 24 13.09 -8.80 5.60
CA PRO A 24 11.75 -9.38 5.78
C PRO A 24 10.93 -8.58 6.79
N LEU A 25 9.63 -8.84 6.84
CA LEU A 25 8.80 -8.36 7.93
C LEU A 25 9.24 -8.97 9.26
N SER A 26 9.10 -8.20 10.34
CA SER A 26 9.27 -8.74 11.69
C SER A 26 8.04 -9.57 12.07
N GLN A 27 8.17 -10.44 13.08
CA GLN A 27 7.02 -11.18 13.62
C GLN A 27 5.94 -10.22 14.14
N ASP A 28 6.35 -9.17 14.85
CA ASP A 28 5.45 -8.12 15.31
C ASP A 28 4.73 -7.44 14.14
N GLY A 29 5.47 -7.12 13.08
CA GLY A 29 4.91 -6.52 11.87
C GLY A 29 3.87 -7.40 11.20
N ILE A 30 4.13 -8.70 11.10
CA ILE A 30 3.18 -9.68 10.55
C ILE A 30 1.90 -9.70 11.38
N GLN A 31 2.02 -9.85 12.70
CA GLN A 31 0.85 -9.94 13.59
C GLN A 31 0.02 -8.66 13.56
N LYS A 32 0.66 -7.50 13.60
CA LYS A 32 -0.03 -6.22 13.50
C LYS A 32 -0.73 -6.06 12.16
N PHE A 33 -0.09 -6.46 11.07
CA PHE A 33 -0.69 -6.31 9.74
C PHE A 33 -1.86 -7.29 9.52
N ILE A 34 -1.83 -8.47 10.10
CA ILE A 34 -2.99 -9.36 10.11
C ILE A 34 -4.19 -8.65 10.75
N GLY A 35 -3.97 -7.88 11.82
CA GLY A 35 -5.01 -7.05 12.43
C GLY A 35 -5.50 -5.92 11.51
N VAL A 36 -4.59 -5.32 10.76
CA VAL A 36 -4.94 -4.30 9.74
C VAL A 36 -5.85 -4.91 8.67
N VAL A 37 -5.52 -6.09 8.18
CA VAL A 37 -6.33 -6.81 7.17
C VAL A 37 -7.73 -7.10 7.69
N ARG A 38 -7.86 -7.51 8.96
CA ARG A 38 -9.17 -7.69 9.60
C ARG A 38 -9.97 -6.40 9.63
N GLY A 39 -9.31 -5.27 9.95
CA GLY A 39 -9.94 -3.97 9.94
C GLY A 39 -10.43 -3.56 8.56
N LEU A 40 -9.64 -3.78 7.54
CA LEU A 40 -10.02 -3.54 6.15
C LEU A 40 -11.23 -4.41 5.76
N LYS A 41 -11.24 -5.66 6.17
CA LYS A 41 -12.37 -6.56 5.93
C LYS A 41 -13.64 -6.06 6.59
N ARG A 42 -13.55 -5.55 7.83
CA ARG A 42 -14.69 -4.94 8.55
C ARG A 42 -15.22 -3.70 7.83
N LEU A 43 -14.35 -2.95 7.16
CA LEU A 43 -14.74 -1.81 6.34
C LEU A 43 -15.34 -2.23 4.98
N GLY A 44 -15.41 -3.52 4.70
CA GLY A 44 -15.95 -4.01 3.45
C GLY A 44 -14.99 -3.94 2.27
N VAL A 45 -13.69 -3.80 2.53
CA VAL A 45 -12.69 -3.75 1.46
C VAL A 45 -12.59 -5.10 0.77
N ARG A 46 -12.77 -5.10 -0.55
CA ARG A 46 -12.54 -6.24 -1.43
C ARG A 46 -11.71 -5.77 -2.60
N LEU A 47 -10.72 -6.55 -3.00
CA LEU A 47 -9.77 -6.19 -4.04
C LEU A 47 -9.94 -7.14 -5.23
N ASP A 48 -9.87 -6.59 -6.44
CA ASP A 48 -9.79 -7.37 -7.67
C ASP A 48 -8.37 -7.41 -8.26
N ARG A 49 -7.50 -6.51 -7.83
CA ARG A 49 -6.08 -6.47 -8.22
C ARG A 49 -5.23 -6.00 -7.05
N LEU A 50 -4.03 -6.57 -6.96
CA LEU A 50 -3.05 -6.24 -5.94
C LEU A 50 -1.68 -6.11 -6.59
N TYR A 51 -1.13 -4.89 -6.55
CA TYR A 51 0.22 -4.60 -7.05
C TYR A 51 1.16 -4.34 -5.88
N HIS A 52 2.40 -4.78 -5.99
CA HIS A 52 3.39 -4.54 -4.95
C HIS A 52 4.79 -4.34 -5.49
N SER A 53 5.62 -3.66 -4.70
CA SER A 53 7.05 -3.51 -4.95
C SER A 53 7.75 -4.88 -4.90
N PRO A 54 8.88 -5.04 -5.62
CA PRO A 54 9.67 -6.28 -5.55
C PRO A 54 10.46 -6.47 -4.25
N ARG A 55 10.55 -5.46 -3.38
CA ARG A 55 11.25 -5.59 -2.10
C ARG A 55 10.53 -6.56 -1.18
N LEU A 56 11.26 -7.44 -0.50
CA LEU A 56 10.67 -8.53 0.27
C LEU A 56 9.60 -8.08 1.27
N ARG A 57 9.83 -6.98 1.98
CA ARG A 57 8.83 -6.45 2.94
C ARG A 57 7.50 -6.07 2.28
N ALA A 58 7.52 -5.63 1.04
CA ALA A 58 6.30 -5.33 0.29
C ALA A 58 5.65 -6.61 -0.26
N VAL A 59 6.45 -7.56 -0.72
CA VAL A 59 5.98 -8.89 -1.15
C VAL A 59 5.21 -9.57 0.00
N GLN A 60 5.81 -9.60 1.18
CA GLN A 60 5.21 -10.24 2.35
C GLN A 60 3.96 -9.50 2.85
N THR A 61 3.95 -8.18 2.78
CA THR A 61 2.74 -7.40 3.09
C THR A 61 1.61 -7.74 2.12
N ALA A 62 1.91 -7.84 0.83
CA ALA A 62 0.93 -8.23 -0.18
C ALA A 62 0.38 -9.64 0.06
N GLU A 63 1.22 -10.59 0.46
CA GLU A 63 0.78 -11.94 0.80
C GLU A 63 -0.26 -11.94 1.93
N LEU A 64 -0.10 -11.05 2.91
CA LEU A 64 -1.05 -10.91 4.02
C LEU A 64 -2.38 -10.30 3.59
N LEU A 65 -2.44 -9.60 2.45
CA LEU A 65 -3.65 -9.00 1.90
C LEU A 65 -4.49 -9.99 1.06
N VAL A 66 -3.95 -11.15 0.74
CA VAL A 66 -4.63 -12.15 -0.12
C VAL A 66 -6.04 -12.51 0.36
N PRO A 67 -6.37 -12.56 1.67
CA PRO A 67 -7.75 -12.80 2.11
C PRO A 67 -8.78 -11.78 1.61
N LEU A 68 -8.34 -10.59 1.17
CA LEU A 68 -9.21 -9.55 0.61
C LEU A 68 -9.29 -9.60 -0.92
N LEU A 69 -8.48 -10.45 -1.56
CA LEU A 69 -8.27 -10.45 -3.00
C LEU A 69 -9.11 -11.51 -3.69
N GLU A 70 -9.88 -11.07 -4.69
CA GLU A 70 -10.58 -11.92 -5.64
C GLU A 70 -10.02 -11.65 -7.04
N GLY A 71 -8.78 -12.04 -7.28
CA GLY A 71 -8.10 -11.74 -8.53
C GLY A 71 -6.61 -12.01 -8.42
N GLU A 72 -5.81 -11.23 -9.11
CA GLU A 72 -4.40 -11.50 -9.27
C GLU A 72 -3.51 -10.50 -8.53
N THR A 73 -2.36 -11.01 -8.09
CA THR A 73 -1.26 -10.22 -7.54
C THR A 73 -0.20 -10.03 -8.62
N GLU A 74 0.33 -8.82 -8.73
CA GLU A 74 1.37 -8.48 -9.70
C GLU A 74 2.47 -7.66 -9.05
N VAL A 75 3.73 -8.06 -9.27
CA VAL A 75 4.89 -7.28 -8.86
C VAL A 75 5.15 -6.18 -9.89
N THR A 76 5.50 -4.98 -9.41
CA THR A 76 5.90 -3.88 -10.29
C THR A 76 7.06 -3.09 -9.71
N PRO A 77 8.14 -2.87 -10.50
CA PRO A 77 9.27 -2.06 -10.05
C PRO A 77 8.90 -0.59 -9.83
N TYR A 78 7.80 -0.13 -10.41
CA TYR A 78 7.34 1.25 -10.28
C TYR A 78 6.86 1.61 -8.87
N LEU A 79 6.62 0.62 -8.01
CA LEU A 79 6.31 0.85 -6.58
C LEU A 79 7.56 0.87 -5.70
N ALA A 80 8.74 0.64 -6.26
CA ALA A 80 10.04 0.79 -5.60
C ALA A 80 10.82 1.97 -6.18
N ALA A 81 10.14 3.00 -6.64
CA ALA A 81 10.72 4.17 -7.27
C ALA A 81 9.76 5.36 -7.13
N GLU A 82 10.25 6.55 -7.46
CA GLU A 82 9.41 7.74 -7.54
C GLU A 82 8.22 7.50 -8.47
N PRO A 83 6.99 7.86 -8.06
CA PRO A 83 5.81 7.61 -8.88
C PRO A 83 5.84 8.38 -10.21
N GLY A 84 5.52 7.67 -11.26
CA GLY A 84 5.51 8.20 -12.61
C GLY A 84 4.35 7.66 -13.44
N PRO A 85 4.16 8.18 -14.67
CA PRO A 85 3.04 7.78 -15.52
C PRO A 85 3.05 6.29 -15.88
N GLU A 86 4.20 5.63 -15.91
CA GLU A 86 4.30 4.20 -16.19
C GLU A 86 3.55 3.37 -15.17
N LEU A 87 3.62 3.74 -13.88
CA LEU A 87 2.85 3.06 -12.84
C LEU A 87 1.35 3.13 -13.14
N LEU A 88 0.85 4.33 -13.43
CA LEU A 88 -0.59 4.51 -13.64
C LEU A 88 -1.10 3.79 -14.89
N LYS A 89 -0.27 3.69 -15.93
CA LYS A 89 -0.62 2.98 -17.16
C LYS A 89 -0.73 1.47 -16.98
N THR A 90 -0.06 0.90 -15.98
CA THR A 90 -0.10 -0.56 -15.74
C THR A 90 -1.33 -0.97 -14.93
N LEU A 91 -1.98 -0.04 -14.24
CA LEU A 91 -3.07 -0.36 -13.33
C LEU A 91 -4.31 -0.82 -14.07
N GLN A 92 -4.86 -1.95 -13.64
CA GLN A 92 -6.12 -2.52 -14.11
C GLN A 92 -6.99 -2.84 -12.91
N GLY A 93 -8.29 -2.95 -13.13
CA GLY A 93 -9.24 -3.31 -12.09
C GLY A 93 -10.05 -2.14 -11.58
N ASN A 94 -11.02 -2.45 -10.73
CA ASN A 94 -11.97 -1.48 -10.16
C ASN A 94 -11.74 -1.23 -8.68
N SER A 95 -11.13 -2.18 -7.98
CA SER A 95 -10.78 -2.07 -6.56
C SER A 95 -9.36 -2.62 -6.40
N VAL A 96 -8.40 -1.72 -6.33
CA VAL A 96 -6.98 -2.01 -6.53
C VAL A 96 -6.18 -1.59 -5.32
N ALA A 97 -5.30 -2.46 -4.83
CA ALA A 97 -4.34 -2.11 -3.79
C ALA A 97 -2.93 -1.99 -4.37
N LEU A 98 -2.20 -1.00 -3.88
CA LEU A 98 -0.79 -0.77 -4.21
C LEU A 98 0.02 -0.79 -2.92
N VAL A 99 0.98 -1.71 -2.81
CA VAL A 99 1.86 -1.82 -1.65
C VAL A 99 3.24 -1.27 -2.00
N GLY A 100 3.64 -0.21 -1.32
CA GLY A 100 4.89 0.48 -1.60
C GLY A 100 5.59 1.00 -0.35
N HIS A 101 6.42 2.00 -0.55
CA HIS A 101 7.38 2.53 0.42
C HIS A 101 7.28 4.05 0.54
N GLU A 102 7.67 4.58 1.70
CA GLU A 102 7.94 5.99 1.83
C GLU A 102 9.31 6.34 1.24
N PRO A 103 9.49 7.53 0.69
CA PRO A 103 8.52 8.64 0.59
C PRO A 103 7.55 8.51 -0.61
N TRP A 104 7.72 7.51 -1.44
CA TRP A 104 7.03 7.38 -2.72
C TRP A 104 5.53 7.14 -2.60
N ILE A 105 5.08 6.42 -1.58
CA ILE A 105 3.64 6.17 -1.40
C ILE A 105 2.89 7.46 -1.01
N SER A 106 3.50 8.33 -0.20
CA SER A 106 2.98 9.66 0.11
C SER A 106 2.96 10.55 -1.12
N ASP A 107 4.04 10.51 -1.90
CA ASP A 107 4.14 11.29 -3.14
C ASP A 107 3.08 10.85 -4.15
N LEU A 108 2.85 9.55 -4.27
CA LEU A 108 1.79 9.01 -5.12
C LEU A 108 0.41 9.49 -4.66
N CYS A 109 0.14 9.45 -3.36
CA CYS A 109 -1.10 9.94 -2.78
C CYS A 109 -1.34 11.41 -3.14
N ALA A 110 -0.36 12.26 -2.89
CA ALA A 110 -0.45 13.68 -3.22
C ALA A 110 -0.66 13.92 -4.71
N TRP A 111 0.08 13.21 -5.54
CA TRP A 111 0.00 13.35 -6.99
C TRP A 111 -1.39 12.99 -7.53
N LEU A 112 -1.98 11.91 -7.06
CA LEU A 112 -3.32 11.48 -7.45
C LEU A 112 -4.41 12.45 -6.96
N LEU A 113 -4.23 13.05 -5.78
CA LEU A 113 -5.22 13.94 -5.19
C LEU A 113 -5.21 15.36 -5.77
N HIS A 114 -4.03 15.94 -5.98
CA HIS A 114 -3.94 17.34 -6.41
C HIS A 114 -2.93 17.61 -7.53
N GLY A 115 -2.38 16.58 -8.16
CA GLY A 115 -1.51 16.72 -9.32
C GLY A 115 -0.06 17.09 -9.03
N ARG A 116 0.34 17.11 -7.75
CA ARG A 116 1.71 17.43 -7.32
C ARG A 116 2.25 16.30 -6.44
N ARG A 117 3.56 16.01 -6.57
CA ARG A 117 4.18 14.88 -5.86
C ARG A 117 4.59 15.15 -4.42
N GLY A 118 4.54 16.37 -3.93
CA GLY A 118 4.95 16.71 -2.56
C GLY A 118 4.05 16.07 -1.49
N GLY A 119 4.39 14.87 -1.03
CA GLY A 119 3.56 14.04 -0.17
C GLY A 119 3.76 14.20 1.32
N ALA A 120 4.57 15.16 1.79
CA ALA A 120 4.87 15.32 3.22
C ALA A 120 3.65 15.51 4.11
N ALA A 121 2.55 16.02 3.56
CA ALA A 121 1.28 16.19 4.29
C ALA A 121 0.50 14.87 4.46
N PHE A 122 0.93 13.79 3.82
CA PHE A 122 0.30 12.46 3.89
C PHE A 122 1.28 11.42 4.44
N PRO A 123 1.74 11.56 5.71
CA PRO A 123 2.75 10.63 6.23
C PRO A 123 2.13 9.28 6.56
N PHE A 124 2.48 8.27 5.78
CA PHE A 124 2.04 6.90 6.06
C PHE A 124 2.88 6.27 7.14
N LYS A 125 2.24 5.71 8.14
CA LYS A 125 2.89 4.78 9.07
C LYS A 125 3.03 3.40 8.40
N LYS A 126 3.98 2.60 8.84
CA LYS A 126 4.15 1.22 8.35
C LYS A 126 2.85 0.42 8.59
N GLY A 127 2.27 -0.07 7.51
CA GLY A 127 0.95 -0.71 7.53
C GLY A 127 -0.22 0.25 7.42
N GLY A 128 0.03 1.55 7.25
CA GLY A 128 -1.02 2.55 7.03
C GLY A 128 -1.63 2.46 5.64
N VAL A 129 -2.87 2.90 5.51
CA VAL A 129 -3.66 2.78 4.28
C VAL A 129 -4.36 4.09 3.95
N ALA A 130 -4.28 4.50 2.69
CA ALA A 130 -5.11 5.59 2.14
C ALA A 130 -6.09 4.99 1.14
N HIS A 131 -7.35 5.37 1.24
CA HIS A 131 -8.40 4.97 0.31
C HIS A 131 -8.79 6.14 -0.57
N LEU A 132 -8.60 5.99 -1.87
CA LEU A 132 -8.90 6.99 -2.89
C LEU A 132 -9.95 6.47 -3.85
N GLU A 133 -10.74 7.38 -4.42
CA GLU A 133 -11.75 7.07 -5.43
C GLU A 133 -11.63 8.04 -6.60
N GLY A 134 -11.79 7.53 -7.80
CA GLY A 134 -11.80 8.34 -9.01
C GLY A 134 -11.07 7.69 -10.17
N THR A 135 -10.55 8.51 -11.06
CA THR A 135 -9.71 8.06 -12.16
C THR A 135 -8.25 8.09 -11.73
N PRO A 136 -7.48 6.99 -11.88
CA PRO A 136 -6.07 6.97 -11.48
C PRO A 136 -5.19 7.81 -12.40
N LYS A 137 -5.34 9.11 -12.31
CA LYS A 137 -4.58 10.13 -13.03
C LYS A 137 -4.28 11.30 -12.10
N PRO A 138 -3.21 12.07 -12.34
CA PRO A 138 -2.86 13.19 -11.47
C PRO A 138 -4.03 14.16 -11.26
N GLY A 139 -4.33 14.44 -10.00
CA GLY A 139 -5.37 15.39 -9.60
C GLY A 139 -6.80 14.93 -9.83
N GLN A 140 -7.04 13.67 -10.16
CA GLN A 140 -8.37 13.16 -10.50
C GLN A 140 -8.96 12.18 -9.50
N MET A 141 -8.38 12.07 -8.32
CA MET A 141 -8.89 11.21 -7.26
C MET A 141 -9.26 12.01 -6.02
N LYS A 142 -10.18 11.46 -5.23
CA LYS A 142 -10.63 12.01 -3.95
C LYS A 142 -10.20 11.09 -2.82
N LEU A 143 -9.79 11.67 -1.70
CA LEU A 143 -9.45 10.90 -0.50
C LEU A 143 -10.72 10.56 0.27
N LEU A 144 -11.00 9.27 0.44
CA LEU A 144 -12.14 8.77 1.22
C LEU A 144 -11.73 8.35 2.63
N GLY A 145 -10.50 7.93 2.83
CA GLY A 145 -9.98 7.55 4.13
C GLY A 145 -8.46 7.58 4.17
N PHE A 146 -7.93 7.89 5.35
CA PHE A 146 -6.49 7.87 5.61
C PHE A 146 -6.32 7.27 7.01
N TRP A 147 -6.00 5.98 7.07
CA TRP A 147 -6.10 5.20 8.29
C TRP A 147 -4.74 4.75 8.81
N SER A 148 -4.50 5.02 10.10
CA SER A 148 -3.35 4.45 10.76
C SER A 148 -3.54 2.95 10.97
N PRO A 149 -2.45 2.16 11.04
CA PRO A 149 -2.57 0.73 11.33
C PRO A 149 -3.24 0.46 12.68
N ARG A 150 -3.03 1.33 13.67
CA ARG A 150 -3.66 1.21 14.99
C ARG A 150 -5.18 1.26 14.92
N ILE A 151 -5.72 2.21 14.16
CA ILE A 151 -7.18 2.34 13.99
C ILE A 151 -7.74 1.11 13.28
N LEU A 152 -7.09 0.67 12.21
CA LEU A 152 -7.53 -0.52 11.48
C LEU A 152 -7.49 -1.78 12.35
N ARG A 153 -6.46 -1.95 13.17
CA ARG A 153 -6.40 -3.07 14.12
C ARG A 153 -7.57 -3.06 15.10
N ARG A 154 -7.93 -1.88 15.61
CA ARG A 154 -9.08 -1.74 16.52
C ARG A 154 -10.40 -2.10 15.87
N LEU A 155 -10.59 -1.74 14.61
CA LEU A 155 -11.77 -2.13 13.86
C LEU A 155 -11.84 -3.65 13.64
N GLY A 156 -10.70 -4.32 13.54
CA GLY A 156 -10.60 -5.75 13.32
C GLY A 156 -10.79 -6.62 14.57
N ASP A 157 -10.80 -6.00 15.74
CA ASP A 157 -10.98 -6.72 17.01
C ASP A 157 -12.43 -7.19 17.23
#